data_9eb0a2c934228d12322d2d061fe2a896
#
_entry.id   9eb0a2c934228d12322d2d061fe2a896
#
_cell.length_a   1.000
_cell.length_b   1.000
_cell.length_c   1.000
_cell.angle_alpha   90.00
_cell.angle_beta   90.00
_cell.angle_gamma   90.00
#
_symmetry.space_group_name_H-M   'P 1'
#
loop_
_entity.id
_entity.type
_entity.pdbx_description
1 polymer ?
#
loop_
_entity_poly.entity_id
_entity_poly.type
_entity_poly.pdbx_seq_one_letter_code
_entity_poly.pdbx_strand_id
1 'polypeptide(L)'
;AFVPELDFVMFLNENGKEGKLIGQNMFMRTSIKADDGRNIPIMTMGPICITPELKRQGYGKILLDYSLEKAAELGCGAVCFEGNIDFYGKSGFRQASEYSIRYHGLPEGEDASFFLCKELVSGYLVGIAGEYATPEGYLVDEREAEEFDKQFPYKEKKIDKLPFGYYNISNRMVTNKRRGQFLHSYYFLTYGFL
;
A
#
# COMPACT_ATOMS: atom_id res chain seq x y z
N ALA A 1 -13.77 -4.70 -3.87
CA ALA A 1 -12.37 -4.30 -3.73
C ALA A 1 -11.70 -4.94 -2.51
N PHE A 2 -12.16 -4.70 -1.28
CA PHE A 2 -11.62 -5.33 -0.06
C PHE A 2 -11.73 -6.86 -0.12
N VAL A 3 -10.70 -7.58 0.39
CA VAL A 3 -10.61 -9.05 0.38
C VAL A 3 -10.60 -9.53 1.84
N PRO A 4 -11.77 -9.88 2.42
CA PRO A 4 -11.88 -10.28 3.83
C PRO A 4 -10.96 -11.45 4.20
N GLU A 5 -10.72 -12.38 3.28
CA GLU A 5 -9.85 -13.54 3.48
C GLU A 5 -8.37 -13.16 3.61
N LEU A 6 -8.02 -11.93 3.23
CA LEU A 6 -6.66 -11.36 3.31
C LEU A 6 -6.59 -10.17 4.27
N ASP A 7 -7.51 -10.09 5.23
CA ASP A 7 -7.41 -9.15 6.36
C ASP A 7 -6.78 -9.89 7.55
N PHE A 8 -5.49 -9.66 7.73
CA PHE A 8 -4.69 -10.38 8.71
C PHE A 8 -4.40 -9.53 9.94
N VAL A 9 -4.48 -10.15 11.09
CA VAL A 9 -3.97 -9.63 12.35
C VAL A 9 -2.90 -10.57 12.90
N MET A 10 -1.87 -10.00 13.49
CA MET A 10 -0.78 -10.74 14.09
C MET A 10 -0.82 -10.59 15.62
N PHE A 11 -0.80 -11.71 16.31
CA PHE A 11 -0.73 -11.75 17.77
C PHE A 11 0.63 -12.29 18.22
N LEU A 12 1.19 -11.68 19.25
CA LEU A 12 2.35 -12.22 19.94
C LEU A 12 1.85 -13.05 21.14
N ASN A 13 1.99 -14.37 21.06
CA ASN A 13 1.59 -15.27 22.13
C ASN A 13 2.71 -15.40 23.16
N GLU A 14 2.41 -15.10 24.40
CA GLU A 14 3.31 -15.30 25.53
C GLU A 14 2.74 -16.40 26.45
N ASN A 15 3.54 -17.45 26.67
CA ASN A 15 3.23 -18.52 27.64
C ASN A 15 1.85 -19.18 27.46
N GLY A 16 1.39 -19.36 26.22
CA GLY A 16 0.13 -20.04 25.91
C GLY A 16 -1.14 -19.25 26.27
N LYS A 17 -1.02 -17.99 26.61
CA LYS A 17 -2.14 -17.07 26.79
C LYS A 17 -2.44 -16.34 25.47
N GLU A 18 -3.70 -15.94 25.30
CA GLU A 18 -4.13 -15.09 24.20
C GLU A 18 -3.21 -13.89 24.07
N GLY A 19 -2.61 -13.76 22.89
CA GLY A 19 -1.49 -12.86 22.68
C GLY A 19 -1.92 -11.40 22.53
N LYS A 20 -0.95 -10.51 22.72
CA LYS A 20 -1.11 -9.09 22.40
C LYS A 20 -1.20 -8.93 20.89
N LEU A 21 -2.20 -8.19 20.39
CA LEU A 21 -2.26 -7.77 18.99
C LEU A 21 -1.07 -6.85 18.69
N ILE A 22 -0.26 -7.23 17.69
CA ILE A 22 1.01 -6.55 17.39
C ILE A 22 1.11 -6.07 15.93
N GLY A 23 0.25 -6.53 15.04
CA GLY A 23 0.32 -6.13 13.64
C GLY A 23 -0.95 -6.43 12.86
N GLN A 24 -1.06 -5.76 11.70
CA GLN A 24 -2.18 -5.93 10.79
C GLN A 24 -1.69 -5.70 9.35
N ASN A 25 -2.30 -6.41 8.38
CA ASN A 25 -2.16 -6.17 6.95
C ASN A 25 -3.48 -6.52 6.25
N MET A 26 -3.84 -5.77 5.21
CA MET A 26 -5.05 -6.02 4.44
C MET A 26 -4.80 -5.86 2.93
N PHE A 27 -5.66 -6.47 2.13
CA PHE A 27 -5.59 -6.43 0.67
C PHE A 27 -6.88 -5.93 0.02
N MET A 28 -6.71 -5.34 -1.16
CA MET A 28 -7.81 -4.95 -2.03
C MET A 28 -7.56 -5.46 -3.45
N ARG A 29 -8.63 -5.91 -4.12
CA ARG A 29 -8.60 -6.23 -5.55
C ARG A 29 -8.55 -4.95 -6.35
N THR A 30 -7.68 -4.94 -7.37
CA THR A 30 -7.52 -3.85 -8.33
C THR A 30 -7.05 -4.43 -9.67
N SER A 31 -6.71 -3.57 -10.62
CA SER A 31 -6.18 -4.00 -11.91
C SER A 31 -5.15 -3.01 -12.44
N ILE A 32 -4.28 -3.51 -13.30
CA ILE A 32 -3.48 -2.69 -14.19
C ILE A 32 -4.29 -2.51 -15.48
N LYS A 33 -4.46 -1.28 -15.91
CA LYS A 33 -5.03 -0.94 -17.21
C LYS A 33 -3.91 -1.03 -18.25
N ALA A 34 -3.87 -2.13 -18.97
CA ALA A 34 -2.85 -2.36 -19.99
C ALA A 34 -3.04 -1.42 -21.20
N ASP A 35 -1.95 -1.06 -21.85
CA ASP A 35 -1.93 -0.16 -23.02
C ASP A 35 -2.66 -0.76 -24.22
N ASP A 36 -2.80 -2.08 -24.26
CA ASP A 36 -3.58 -2.81 -25.28
C ASP A 36 -5.09 -2.90 -24.94
N GLY A 37 -5.55 -2.25 -23.88
CA GLY A 37 -6.93 -2.18 -23.44
C GLY A 37 -7.39 -3.29 -22.50
N ARG A 38 -6.55 -4.29 -22.18
CA ARG A 38 -6.88 -5.31 -21.19
C ARG A 38 -6.85 -4.74 -19.76
N ASN A 39 -7.71 -5.27 -18.91
CA ASN A 39 -7.59 -5.08 -17.47
C ASN A 39 -6.95 -6.33 -16.86
N ILE A 40 -5.77 -6.18 -16.31
CA ILE A 40 -4.99 -7.27 -15.70
C ILE A 40 -5.29 -7.29 -14.20
N PRO A 41 -5.98 -8.32 -13.69
CA PRO A 41 -6.33 -8.39 -12.28
C PRO A 41 -5.09 -8.51 -11.41
N ILE A 42 -4.97 -7.66 -10.42
CA ILE A 42 -3.93 -7.70 -9.40
C ILE A 42 -4.53 -7.39 -8.03
N MET A 43 -3.71 -7.41 -7.01
CA MET A 43 -4.08 -6.83 -5.72
C MET A 43 -3.13 -5.69 -5.35
N THR A 44 -3.62 -4.81 -4.49
CA THR A 44 -2.82 -3.89 -3.70
C THR A 44 -2.97 -4.24 -2.24
N MET A 45 -2.02 -3.83 -1.41
CA MET A 45 -2.06 -4.10 0.02
C MET A 45 -1.74 -2.85 0.84
N GLY A 46 -2.21 -2.87 2.08
CA GLY A 46 -1.93 -1.84 3.07
C GLY A 46 -3.22 -1.24 3.66
N PRO A 47 -3.08 -0.58 4.80
CA PRO A 47 -1.83 -0.41 5.55
C PRO A 47 -1.31 -1.74 6.10
N ILE A 48 0.03 -1.93 6.10
CA ILE A 48 0.70 -2.95 6.90
C ILE A 48 1.38 -2.27 8.08
N CYS A 49 1.16 -2.72 9.29
CA CYS A 49 1.72 -2.10 10.48
C CYS A 49 2.14 -3.13 11.53
N ILE A 50 3.12 -2.75 12.33
CA ILE A 50 3.55 -3.45 13.54
C ILE A 50 3.59 -2.43 14.69
N THR A 51 3.18 -2.86 15.89
CA THR A 51 3.22 -2.01 17.10
C THR A 51 4.62 -1.40 17.28
N PRO A 52 4.73 -0.11 17.64
CA PRO A 52 6.01 0.61 17.66
C PRO A 52 7.11 -0.08 18.49
N GLU A 53 6.75 -0.70 19.60
CA GLU A 53 7.67 -1.34 20.51
C GLU A 53 8.35 -2.59 19.92
N LEU A 54 7.74 -3.19 18.87
CA LEU A 54 8.21 -4.41 18.22
C LEU A 54 8.72 -4.17 16.79
N LYS A 55 8.89 -2.91 16.39
CA LYS A 55 9.48 -2.57 15.10
C LYS A 55 10.92 -3.07 15.00
N ARG A 56 11.37 -3.34 13.77
CA ARG A 56 12.73 -3.79 13.43
C ARG A 56 13.17 -5.11 14.08
N GLN A 57 12.20 -5.94 14.52
CA GLN A 57 12.44 -7.26 15.09
C GLN A 57 12.03 -8.40 14.15
N GLY A 58 11.74 -8.10 12.87
CA GLY A 58 11.40 -9.08 11.85
C GLY A 58 9.91 -9.38 11.70
N TYR A 59 9.04 -8.97 12.64
CA TYR A 59 7.61 -9.28 12.60
C TYR A 59 6.90 -8.75 11.33
N GLY A 60 7.28 -7.55 10.87
CA GLY A 60 6.72 -7.00 9.63
C GLY A 60 7.02 -7.85 8.41
N LYS A 61 8.23 -8.43 8.32
CA LYS A 61 8.57 -9.34 7.23
C LYS A 61 7.79 -10.65 7.32
N ILE A 62 7.65 -11.21 8.53
CA ILE A 62 6.86 -12.44 8.75
C ILE A 62 5.40 -12.22 8.31
N LEU A 63 4.79 -11.12 8.75
CA LEU A 63 3.41 -10.78 8.38
C LEU A 63 3.27 -10.59 6.88
N LEU A 64 4.20 -9.85 6.26
CA LEU A 64 4.22 -9.59 4.83
C LEU A 64 4.33 -10.88 4.03
N ASP A 65 5.34 -11.71 4.31
CA ASP A 65 5.60 -12.93 3.54
C ASP A 65 4.43 -13.92 3.64
N TYR A 66 3.86 -14.09 4.84
CA TYR A 66 2.65 -14.89 5.05
C TYR A 66 1.46 -14.35 4.26
N SER A 67 1.24 -13.05 4.30
CA SER A 67 0.13 -12.41 3.58
C SER A 67 0.25 -12.60 2.06
N LEU A 68 1.46 -12.50 1.52
CA LEU A 68 1.74 -12.71 0.10
C LEU A 68 1.52 -14.17 -0.33
N GLU A 69 1.93 -15.13 0.51
CA GLU A 69 1.65 -16.55 0.29
C GLU A 69 0.14 -16.80 0.19
N LYS A 70 -0.64 -16.28 1.14
CA LYS A 70 -2.10 -16.41 1.13
C LYS A 70 -2.76 -15.69 -0.05
N ALA A 71 -2.24 -14.56 -0.47
CA ALA A 71 -2.71 -13.88 -1.68
C ALA A 71 -2.46 -14.74 -2.94
N ALA A 72 -1.30 -15.39 -3.04
CA ALA A 72 -0.99 -16.31 -4.14
C ALA A 72 -1.92 -17.53 -4.13
N GLU A 73 -2.20 -18.12 -2.96
CA GLU A 73 -3.15 -19.24 -2.81
C GLU A 73 -4.57 -18.87 -3.29
N LEU A 74 -4.97 -17.60 -3.12
CA LEU A 74 -6.25 -17.06 -3.63
C LEU A 74 -6.20 -16.66 -5.11
N GLY A 75 -5.12 -16.99 -5.82
CA GLY A 75 -4.97 -16.75 -7.26
C GLY A 75 -4.53 -15.32 -7.62
N CYS A 76 -3.97 -14.56 -6.68
CA CYS A 76 -3.37 -13.27 -7.00
C CYS A 76 -2.11 -13.46 -7.84
N GLY A 77 -2.08 -12.92 -9.06
CA GLY A 77 -0.93 -13.03 -9.96
C GLY A 77 0.19 -12.04 -9.65
N ALA A 78 -0.15 -10.85 -9.19
CA ALA A 78 0.81 -9.81 -8.82
C ALA A 78 0.22 -8.83 -7.80
N VAL A 79 1.10 -8.18 -7.04
CA VAL A 79 0.76 -7.13 -6.07
C VAL A 79 1.53 -5.87 -6.40
N CYS A 80 0.81 -4.73 -6.49
CA CYS A 80 1.39 -3.39 -6.67
C CYS A 80 0.91 -2.45 -5.58
N PHE A 81 1.78 -1.61 -5.05
CA PHE A 81 1.46 -0.60 -4.03
C PHE A 81 2.59 0.42 -3.87
N GLU A 82 2.35 1.45 -3.07
CA GLU A 82 3.35 2.45 -2.71
C GLU A 82 4.12 2.01 -1.45
N GLY A 83 5.46 1.98 -1.53
CA GLY A 83 6.28 1.55 -0.40
C GLY A 83 7.76 1.88 -0.53
N ASN A 84 8.50 1.55 0.52
CA ASN A 84 9.95 1.70 0.57
C ASN A 84 10.65 0.43 0.10
N ILE A 85 11.41 0.52 -0.98
CA ILE A 85 12.16 -0.63 -1.55
C ILE A 85 13.16 -1.24 -0.57
N ASP A 86 13.76 -0.47 0.34
CA ASP A 86 14.72 -0.97 1.33
C ASP A 86 14.10 -2.00 2.29
N PHE A 87 12.80 -1.88 2.54
CA PHE A 87 12.06 -2.85 3.32
C PHE A 87 11.47 -3.95 2.44
N TYR A 88 10.66 -3.57 1.44
CA TYR A 88 9.88 -4.52 0.65
C TYR A 88 10.72 -5.32 -0.34
N GLY A 89 11.86 -4.80 -0.78
CA GLY A 89 12.80 -5.52 -1.63
C GLY A 89 13.31 -6.83 -1.00
N LYS A 90 13.38 -6.91 0.34
CA LYS A 90 13.73 -8.14 1.09
C LYS A 90 12.69 -9.25 0.96
N SER A 91 11.47 -8.91 0.54
CA SER A 91 10.39 -9.86 0.23
C SER A 91 10.17 -10.00 -1.28
N GLY A 92 11.13 -9.55 -2.10
CA GLY A 92 11.16 -9.73 -3.55
C GLY A 92 10.36 -8.71 -4.36
N PHE A 93 9.97 -7.58 -3.77
CA PHE A 93 9.42 -6.47 -4.53
C PHE A 93 10.53 -5.75 -5.31
N ARG A 94 10.15 -5.19 -6.45
CA ARG A 94 10.98 -4.34 -7.30
C ARG A 94 10.20 -3.08 -7.65
N GLN A 95 10.88 -2.10 -8.25
CA GLN A 95 10.17 -0.96 -8.81
C GLN A 95 9.23 -1.42 -9.93
N ALA A 96 8.01 -0.91 -9.93
CA ALA A 96 6.99 -1.32 -10.91
C ALA A 96 7.39 -0.97 -12.36
N SER A 97 8.25 0.04 -12.53
CA SER A 97 8.84 0.39 -13.82
C SER A 97 9.65 -0.75 -14.47
N GLU A 98 10.21 -1.67 -13.67
CA GLU A 98 10.92 -2.86 -14.20
C GLU A 98 9.96 -3.85 -14.90
N TYR A 99 8.65 -3.76 -14.57
CA TYR A 99 7.57 -4.50 -15.21
C TYR A 99 6.82 -3.68 -16.26
N SER A 100 7.34 -2.49 -16.64
CA SER A 100 6.65 -1.57 -17.55
C SER A 100 5.29 -1.05 -17.04
N ILE A 101 5.10 -1.02 -15.72
CA ILE A 101 3.89 -0.51 -15.10
C ILE A 101 4.13 0.90 -14.56
N ARG A 102 3.30 1.83 -15.01
CA ARG A 102 3.33 3.25 -14.62
C ARG A 102 2.34 3.53 -13.50
N TYR A 103 2.63 4.55 -12.71
CA TYR A 103 1.71 5.05 -11.68
C TYR A 103 0.81 6.15 -12.27
N HIS A 104 -0.50 5.99 -12.12
CA HIS A 104 -1.49 6.92 -12.67
C HIS A 104 -1.29 8.35 -12.14
N GLY A 105 -1.34 9.31 -13.05
CA GLY A 105 -1.24 10.75 -12.72
C GLY A 105 0.17 11.21 -12.34
N LEU A 106 1.18 10.35 -12.35
CA LEU A 106 2.57 10.77 -12.18
C LEU A 106 3.09 11.35 -13.50
N PRO A 107 3.57 12.60 -13.52
CA PRO A 107 4.13 13.19 -14.73
C PRO A 107 5.33 12.40 -15.26
N GLU A 108 5.51 12.41 -16.57
CA GLU A 108 6.68 11.78 -17.21
C GLU A 108 7.99 12.40 -16.69
N GLY A 109 8.96 11.53 -16.34
CA GLY A 109 10.25 11.93 -15.80
C GLY A 109 10.27 12.19 -14.29
N GLU A 110 9.13 12.12 -13.60
CA GLU A 110 9.10 12.18 -12.13
C GLU A 110 9.51 10.83 -11.52
N ASP A 111 10.08 10.90 -10.30
CA ASP A 111 10.54 9.73 -9.57
C ASP A 111 9.38 8.84 -9.13
N ALA A 112 9.34 7.62 -9.66
CA ALA A 112 8.38 6.55 -9.33
C ALA A 112 9.00 5.46 -8.44
N SER A 113 10.13 5.69 -7.81
CA SER A 113 10.84 4.68 -6.99
C SER A 113 10.04 4.17 -5.80
N PHE A 114 9.01 4.91 -5.38
CA PHE A 114 8.07 4.53 -4.35
C PHE A 114 7.04 3.49 -4.81
N PHE A 115 6.83 3.35 -6.12
CA PHE A 115 5.82 2.44 -6.66
C PHE A 115 6.44 1.08 -6.93
N LEU A 116 5.99 0.09 -6.17
CA LEU A 116 6.56 -1.25 -6.12
C LEU A 116 5.61 -2.28 -6.69
N CYS A 117 6.18 -3.33 -7.27
CA CYS A 117 5.47 -4.47 -7.82
C CYS A 117 6.19 -5.77 -7.47
N LYS A 118 5.41 -6.85 -7.29
CA LYS A 118 5.91 -8.22 -7.20
C LYS A 118 4.95 -9.17 -7.91
N GLU A 119 5.48 -9.99 -8.81
CA GLU A 119 4.76 -11.16 -9.30
C GLU A 119 4.69 -12.22 -8.19
N LEU A 120 3.51 -12.76 -7.93
CA LEU A 120 3.29 -13.92 -7.09
C LEU A 120 3.23 -15.20 -7.95
N VAL A 121 2.85 -15.05 -9.21
CA VAL A 121 2.92 -16.09 -10.24
C VAL A 121 3.97 -15.67 -11.26
N SER A 122 5.00 -16.48 -11.42
CA SER A 122 6.11 -16.15 -12.33
C SER A 122 5.63 -15.92 -13.76
N GLY A 123 6.02 -14.80 -14.35
CA GLY A 123 5.67 -14.44 -15.72
C GLY A 123 4.25 -13.84 -15.87
N TYR A 124 3.54 -13.59 -14.80
CA TYR A 124 2.18 -13.04 -14.84
C TYR A 124 2.08 -11.71 -15.58
N LEU A 125 3.10 -10.88 -15.48
CA LEU A 125 3.17 -9.56 -16.11
C LEU A 125 3.99 -9.55 -17.42
N VAL A 126 4.43 -10.69 -17.92
CA VAL A 126 5.20 -10.76 -19.17
C VAL A 126 4.37 -10.21 -20.33
N GLY A 127 4.93 -9.25 -21.06
CA GLY A 127 4.27 -8.59 -22.20
C GLY A 127 3.15 -7.64 -21.79
N ILE A 128 3.05 -7.27 -20.52
CA ILE A 128 2.12 -6.26 -20.03
C ILE A 128 2.89 -4.94 -19.89
N ALA A 129 2.43 -3.91 -20.57
CA ALA A 129 2.74 -2.52 -20.26
C ALA A 129 1.41 -1.82 -19.94
N GLY A 130 1.41 -0.94 -18.92
CA GLY A 130 0.14 -0.34 -18.51
C GLY A 130 0.28 0.61 -17.34
N GLU A 131 -0.89 0.99 -16.82
CA GLU A 131 -1.01 1.98 -15.75
C GLU A 131 -1.79 1.40 -14.57
N TYR A 132 -1.28 1.64 -13.37
CA TYR A 132 -1.96 1.35 -12.11
C TYR A 132 -2.49 2.63 -11.50
N ALA A 133 -3.72 2.58 -11.00
CA ALA A 133 -4.30 3.64 -10.18
C ALA A 133 -4.65 3.09 -8.80
N THR A 134 -4.40 3.88 -7.77
CA THR A 134 -4.84 3.55 -6.40
C THR A 134 -6.35 3.38 -6.37
N PRO A 135 -6.87 2.26 -5.83
CA PRO A 135 -8.30 2.00 -5.79
C PRO A 135 -9.07 3.07 -5.00
N GLU A 136 -10.27 3.40 -5.46
CA GLU A 136 -11.16 4.37 -4.78
C GLU A 136 -11.41 4.07 -3.31
N GLY A 137 -11.36 2.79 -2.91
CA GLY A 137 -11.53 2.40 -1.51
C GLY A 137 -10.44 2.92 -0.55
N TYR A 138 -9.33 3.44 -1.09
CA TYR A 138 -8.31 4.17 -0.31
C TYR A 138 -8.55 5.68 -0.28
N LEU A 139 -9.54 6.18 -1.02
CA LEU A 139 -9.92 7.58 -0.99
C LEU A 139 -10.88 7.80 0.18
N VAL A 140 -10.39 8.43 1.22
CA VAL A 140 -11.15 8.67 2.46
C VAL A 140 -11.64 10.11 2.47
N ASP A 141 -12.93 10.32 2.76
CA ASP A 141 -13.45 11.65 3.09
C ASP A 141 -12.92 12.06 4.47
N GLU A 142 -12.24 13.22 4.53
CA GLU A 142 -11.59 13.70 5.75
C GLU A 142 -12.59 13.91 6.91
N ARG A 143 -13.80 14.36 6.60
CA ARG A 143 -14.82 14.61 7.62
C ARG A 143 -15.36 13.32 8.19
N GLU A 144 -15.60 12.32 7.33
CA GLU A 144 -16.02 10.99 7.76
C GLU A 144 -14.94 10.32 8.62
N ALA A 145 -13.67 10.45 8.22
CA ALA A 145 -12.55 9.94 9.00
C ALA A 145 -12.44 10.64 10.37
N GLU A 146 -12.59 11.96 10.44
CA GLU A 146 -12.57 12.71 11.71
C GLU A 146 -13.73 12.33 12.63
N GLU A 147 -14.94 12.13 12.09
CA GLU A 147 -16.08 11.64 12.87
C GLU A 147 -15.83 10.22 13.39
N PHE A 148 -15.27 9.35 12.57
CA PHE A 148 -14.92 8.00 12.97
C PHE A 148 -13.84 7.99 14.07
N ASP A 149 -12.81 8.83 13.95
CA ASP A 149 -11.74 8.96 14.94
C ASP A 149 -12.22 9.36 16.34
N LYS A 150 -13.34 10.09 16.45
CA LYS A 150 -13.92 10.49 17.75
C LYS A 150 -14.38 9.31 18.62
N GLN A 151 -14.54 8.12 18.03
CA GLN A 151 -14.91 6.90 18.75
C GLN A 151 -13.73 6.27 19.49
N PHE A 152 -12.53 6.75 19.26
CA PHE A 152 -11.30 6.22 19.82
C PHE A 152 -10.60 7.21 20.75
N PRO A 153 -9.74 6.76 21.65
CA PRO A 153 -8.92 7.65 22.46
C PRO A 153 -8.09 8.59 21.57
N TYR A 154 -8.11 9.87 21.93
CA TYR A 154 -7.37 10.88 21.18
C TYR A 154 -5.89 10.52 21.03
N LYS A 155 -5.38 10.61 19.81
CA LYS A 155 -3.95 10.52 19.48
C LYS A 155 -3.55 11.74 18.67
N GLU A 156 -2.45 12.37 19.07
CA GLU A 156 -1.89 13.49 18.32
C GLU A 156 -1.48 13.02 16.92
N LYS A 157 -2.02 13.68 15.89
CA LYS A 157 -1.64 13.43 14.50
C LYS A 157 -0.24 13.98 14.28
N LYS A 158 0.75 13.11 14.02
CA LYS A 158 2.11 13.49 13.69
C LYS A 158 2.27 13.49 12.17
N ILE A 159 2.84 14.57 11.66
CA ILE A 159 3.30 14.62 10.26
C ILE A 159 4.70 14.01 10.27
N ASP A 160 4.82 12.71 10.02
CA ASP A 160 6.10 12.10 9.76
C ASP A 160 6.59 12.56 8.39
N LYS A 161 7.83 13.04 8.34
CA LYS A 161 8.53 13.24 7.07
C LYS A 161 8.79 11.84 6.50
N LEU A 162 7.93 11.39 5.60
CA LEU A 162 8.17 10.16 4.86
C LEU A 162 9.52 10.30 4.15
N PRO A 163 10.41 9.32 4.27
CA PRO A 163 11.78 9.41 3.74
C PRO A 163 11.85 9.48 2.20
N PHE A 164 10.74 9.37 1.51
CA PHE A 164 10.69 9.29 0.04
C PHE A 164 9.55 10.16 -0.50
N GLY A 165 9.87 11.17 -1.30
CA GLY A 165 9.08 11.86 -2.32
C GLY A 165 7.58 12.11 -2.15
N TYR A 166 6.87 11.36 -1.32
CA TYR A 166 5.44 11.52 -1.04
C TYR A 166 5.06 12.94 -0.61
N TYR A 167 5.96 13.61 0.11
CA TYR A 167 5.77 14.99 0.51
C TYR A 167 5.67 15.94 -0.70
N ASN A 168 6.37 15.62 -1.79
CA ASN A 168 6.32 16.41 -3.02
C ASN A 168 5.03 16.19 -3.83
N ILE A 169 4.53 14.97 -3.87
CA ILE A 169 3.27 14.67 -4.59
C ILE A 169 2.10 15.33 -3.86
N SER A 170 1.99 15.17 -2.55
CA SER A 170 0.94 15.79 -1.73
C SER A 170 1.01 17.33 -1.76
N ASN A 171 2.19 17.91 -1.66
CA ASN A 171 2.35 19.39 -1.73
C ASN A 171 2.14 19.94 -3.15
N ARG A 172 2.51 19.23 -4.22
CA ARG A 172 2.18 19.64 -5.59
C ARG A 172 0.69 19.53 -5.87
N MET A 173 0.00 18.54 -5.35
CA MET A 173 -1.46 18.45 -5.44
C MET A 173 -2.18 19.58 -4.72
N VAL A 174 -1.68 20.02 -3.57
CA VAL A 174 -2.24 21.18 -2.82
C VAL A 174 -1.96 22.51 -3.53
N THR A 175 -0.81 22.67 -4.17
CA THR A 175 -0.48 23.93 -4.86
C THR A 175 -1.17 24.11 -6.21
N ASN A 176 -1.67 23.06 -6.84
CA ASN A 176 -2.44 23.15 -8.09
C ASN A 176 -3.92 23.54 -7.92
N LYS A 177 -4.35 23.90 -6.73
CA LYS A 177 -5.69 24.42 -6.41
C LYS A 177 -6.09 25.68 -7.23
N ARG A 178 -5.18 26.28 -7.97
CA ARG A 178 -5.43 27.49 -8.79
C ARG A 178 -5.97 27.24 -10.20
N ARG A 179 -6.16 25.99 -10.66
CA ARG A 179 -6.64 25.68 -12.02
C ARG A 179 -7.93 24.85 -12.07
N GLY A 180 -8.76 24.88 -11.03
CA GLY A 180 -10.15 24.36 -11.12
C GLY A 180 -10.30 22.87 -11.41
N GLN A 181 -9.26 22.07 -11.32
CA GLN A 181 -9.35 20.61 -11.38
C GLN A 181 -9.23 20.06 -9.96
N PHE A 182 -10.23 19.32 -9.55
CA PHE A 182 -10.29 18.59 -8.29
C PHE A 182 -9.22 17.50 -8.30
N LEU A 183 -8.05 17.80 -7.73
CA LEU A 183 -7.06 16.80 -7.37
C LEU A 183 -7.38 16.36 -5.94
N HIS A 184 -7.79 15.13 -5.79
CA HIS A 184 -8.12 14.52 -4.51
C HIS A 184 -6.85 14.46 -3.65
N SER A 185 -6.90 15.07 -2.47
CA SER A 185 -5.84 14.99 -1.48
C SER A 185 -5.84 13.59 -0.87
N TYR A 186 -4.76 12.85 -1.07
CA TYR A 186 -4.55 11.57 -0.40
C TYR A 186 -3.98 11.83 1.00
N TYR A 187 -4.81 11.71 2.01
CA TYR A 187 -4.35 11.61 3.38
C TYR A 187 -4.19 10.14 3.73
N PHE A 188 -2.96 9.65 3.63
CA PHE A 188 -2.61 8.44 4.35
C PHE A 188 -2.49 8.80 5.83
N LEU A 189 -3.42 8.33 6.64
CA LEU A 189 -3.21 8.26 8.09
C LEU A 189 -2.08 7.27 8.34
N THR A 190 -0.85 7.77 8.28
CA THR A 190 0.34 6.99 8.58
C THR A 190 0.46 6.81 10.09
N TYR A 191 -0.21 5.79 10.62
CA TYR A 191 0.28 5.18 11.86
C TYR A 191 1.62 4.53 11.50
N GLY A 192 2.69 5.25 11.79
CA GLY A 192 4.09 4.85 11.74
C GLY A 192 4.39 3.60 10.91
N PHE A 193 4.74 3.79 9.63
CA PHE A 193 5.26 2.71 8.80
C PHE A 193 6.53 2.11 9.41
N LEU A 194 6.72 0.83 9.19
CA LEU A 194 7.78 -0.07 9.66
C LEU A 194 9.17 0.51 9.68
#